data_7168af9d4fd34dac8e2867cc35d87ce4
#
_entry.id   7168af9d4fd34dac8e2867cc35d87ce4
#
_cell.length_a   1.000
_cell.length_b   1.000
_cell.length_c   1.000
_cell.angle_alpha   90.00
_cell.angle_beta   90.00
_cell.angle_gamma   90.00
#
_symmetry.space_group_name_H-M   'P 1'
#
loop_
_entity.id
_entity.type
_entity.pdbx_description
1 polymer ?
#
loop_
_entity_poly.entity_id
_entity_poly.type
_entity_poly.pdbx_seq_one_letter_code
_entity_poly.pdbx_strand_id
1 'polypeptide(L)' 'KTVNAIKVRGFLDTMKGEGASRGILITTGYFSNEAINSIEDEPVELVNVVSFISYLKKFDLYEDSPNPS' A
#
# COMPACT_ATOMS: atom_id res chain seq x y z
N LYS A 1 6.80 -12.08 -1.83
CA LYS A 1 7.23 -11.41 -0.62
C LYS A 1 6.04 -10.87 0.15
N THR A 2 6.03 -11.09 1.43
CA THR A 2 4.89 -10.74 2.25
C THR A 2 5.30 -9.71 3.29
N VAL A 3 4.50 -8.65 3.41
CA VAL A 3 4.66 -7.65 4.46
C VAL A 3 3.80 -8.07 5.63
N ASN A 4 4.44 -8.30 6.77
CA ASN A 4 3.74 -8.80 7.94
C ASN A 4 3.40 -7.66 8.91
N ALA A 5 2.68 -8.00 9.97
CA ALA A 5 2.22 -7.01 10.94
C ALA A 5 3.36 -6.27 11.62
N ILE A 6 4.50 -6.95 11.82
CA ILE A 6 5.64 -6.33 12.47
C ILE A 6 6.15 -5.17 11.63
N LYS A 7 6.24 -5.34 10.32
CA LYS A 7 6.73 -4.29 9.43
C LYS A 7 5.73 -3.13 9.37
N VAL A 8 4.45 -3.45 9.32
CA VAL A 8 3.42 -2.42 9.29
C VAL A 8 3.45 -1.62 10.60
N ARG A 9 3.63 -2.30 11.71
CA ARG A 9 3.68 -1.64 12.99
C ARG A 9 4.91 -0.72 13.10
N GLY A 10 6.04 -1.18 12.56
CA GLY A 10 7.24 -0.34 12.49
C GLY A 10 6.99 0.92 11.69
N PHE A 11 6.28 0.79 10.58
CA PHE A 11 5.92 1.94 9.76
C PHE A 11 5.03 2.90 10.55
N LEU A 12 4.05 2.37 11.26
CA LEU A 12 3.18 3.19 12.09
C LEU A 12 3.95 3.98 13.14
N ASP A 13 4.88 3.29 13.81
CA ASP A 13 5.69 3.94 14.84
C ASP A 13 6.53 5.07 14.26
N THR A 14 7.13 4.83 13.10
CA THR A 14 7.91 5.85 12.43
C THR A 14 7.04 7.03 12.04
N MET A 15 5.87 6.74 11.49
CA MET A 15 4.94 7.78 11.07
C MET A 15 4.54 8.67 12.24
N LYS A 16 4.21 8.05 13.36
CA LYS A 16 3.79 8.81 14.54
C LYS A 16 4.95 9.58 15.15
N GLY A 17 6.13 8.99 15.12
CA GLY A 17 7.33 9.67 15.61
C GLY A 17 7.67 10.89 14.78
N GLU A 18 7.30 10.89 13.51
CA GLU A 18 7.56 12.03 12.63
C GLU A 18 6.42 13.05 12.67
N GLY A 19 5.38 12.77 13.44
CA GLY A 19 4.26 13.69 13.52
C GLY A 19 3.34 13.65 12.33
N ALA A 20 3.45 12.62 11.51
CA ALA A 20 2.58 12.50 10.33
C ALA A 20 1.18 12.06 10.75
N SER A 21 0.17 12.62 10.09
CA SER A 21 -1.22 12.27 10.40
C SER A 21 -1.77 11.21 9.49
N ARG A 22 -1.10 10.88 8.38
CA ARG A 22 -1.51 9.85 7.46
C ARG A 22 -0.30 9.19 6.84
N GLY A 23 -0.47 7.98 6.36
CA GLY A 23 0.60 7.27 5.70
C GLY A 23 0.10 6.32 4.64
N ILE A 24 0.97 6.01 3.69
CA ILE A 24 0.68 5.03 2.65
C ILE A 24 1.86 4.10 2.57
N LEU A 25 1.59 2.80 2.66
CA LEU A 25 2.63 1.78 2.57
C LEU A 25 2.40 0.98 1.30
N ILE A 26 3.38 1.03 0.40
CA ILE A 26 3.26 0.44 -0.93
C ILE A 26 4.21 -0.74 -1.04
N THR A 27 3.73 -1.83 -1.63
CA THR A 27 4.57 -3.01 -1.83
C THR A 27 4.26 -3.66 -3.17
N THR A 28 5.25 -4.32 -3.75
CA THR A 28 5.03 -5.18 -4.90
C THR A 28 4.66 -6.59 -4.48
N GLY A 29 4.76 -6.90 -3.18
CA GLY A 29 4.37 -8.19 -2.63
C GLY A 29 2.95 -8.18 -2.12
N TYR A 30 2.74 -8.86 -1.02
CA TYR A 30 1.41 -8.98 -0.42
C TYR A 30 1.47 -8.58 1.03
N PHE A 31 0.32 -8.18 1.56
CA PHE A 31 0.18 -7.92 2.98
C PHE A 31 -0.48 -9.11 3.64
N SER A 32 0.04 -9.53 4.79
CA SER A 32 -0.59 -10.61 5.53
C SER A 32 -1.91 -10.13 6.12
N ASN A 33 -2.77 -11.08 6.47
CA ASN A 33 -4.04 -10.71 7.10
C ASN A 33 -3.80 -9.98 8.41
N GLU A 34 -2.78 -10.38 9.16
CA GLU A 34 -2.43 -9.70 10.40
C GLU A 34 -2.01 -8.27 10.15
N ALA A 35 -1.26 -8.04 9.03
CA ALA A 35 -0.86 -6.69 8.69
C ALA A 35 -2.07 -5.83 8.40
N ILE A 36 -3.01 -6.36 7.62
CA ILE A 36 -4.22 -5.61 7.26
C ILE A 36 -5.03 -5.30 8.51
N ASN A 37 -5.18 -6.29 9.38
CA ASN A 37 -5.98 -6.10 10.59
C ASN A 37 -5.32 -5.12 11.54
N SER A 38 -3.99 -5.04 11.55
CA SER A 38 -3.27 -4.21 12.51
C SER A 38 -3.46 -2.72 12.26
N ILE A 39 -3.90 -2.34 11.05
CA ILE A 39 -4.07 -0.90 10.74
C ILE A 39 -5.53 -0.54 10.51
N GLU A 40 -6.43 -1.40 10.92
CA GLU A 40 -7.85 -1.21 10.64
C GLU A 40 -8.36 0.14 11.16
N ASP A 41 -7.87 0.57 12.31
CA ASP A 41 -8.28 1.83 12.92
C ASP A 41 -7.21 2.92 12.81
N GLU A 42 -6.23 2.71 11.95
CA GLU A 42 -5.13 3.65 11.81
C GLU A 42 -5.24 4.41 10.49
N PRO A 43 -4.70 5.64 10.44
CA PRO A 43 -4.77 6.44 9.22
C PRO A 43 -3.68 6.04 8.23
N VAL A 44 -3.67 4.77 7.86
CA VAL A 44 -2.68 4.21 6.96
C VAL A 44 -3.37 3.41 5.88
N GLU A 45 -2.93 3.58 4.64
CA GLU A 45 -3.40 2.78 3.53
C GLU A 45 -2.32 1.81 3.10
N LEU A 46 -2.72 0.57 2.83
CA LEU A 46 -1.81 -0.44 2.30
C LEU A 46 -2.12 -0.63 0.83
N VAL A 47 -1.10 -0.46 -0.01
CA VAL A 47 -1.28 -0.52 -1.45
C VAL A 47 -0.39 -1.61 -2.03
N ASN A 48 -1.00 -2.56 -2.73
CA ASN A 48 -0.28 -3.55 -3.51
C ASN A 48 -0.20 -3.04 -4.94
N VAL A 49 1.01 -2.76 -5.40
CA VAL A 49 1.20 -2.13 -6.72
C VAL A 49 0.63 -2.98 -7.84
N VAL A 50 0.81 -4.30 -7.75
CA VAL A 50 0.31 -5.19 -8.80
C VAL A 50 -1.21 -5.11 -8.90
N SER A 51 -1.87 -5.17 -7.76
CA SER A 51 -3.33 -5.06 -7.73
C SER A 51 -3.80 -3.69 -8.20
N PHE A 52 -3.07 -2.67 -7.84
CA PHE A 52 -3.41 -1.30 -8.23
C PHE A 52 -3.34 -1.14 -9.75
N ILE A 53 -2.27 -1.66 -10.36
CA ILE A 53 -2.12 -1.59 -11.81
C ILE A 53 -3.23 -2.37 -12.51
N SER A 54 -3.56 -3.54 -11.96
CA SER A 54 -4.66 -4.35 -12.52
C SER A 54 -5.97 -3.58 -12.47
N TYR A 55 -6.19 -2.87 -11.38
CA TYR A 55 -7.38 -2.05 -11.21
C TYR A 55 -7.44 -0.95 -12.27
N LEU A 56 -6.31 -0.28 -12.49
CA LEU A 56 -6.25 0.80 -13.47
C LEU A 56 -6.53 0.26 -14.88
N LYS A 57 -5.98 -0.88 -15.21
CA LYS A 57 -6.21 -1.48 -16.54
C LYS A 57 -7.66 -1.87 -16.71
N LYS A 58 -8.27 -2.42 -15.68
CA LYS A 58 -9.65 -2.86 -15.75
C LYS A 58 -10.60 -1.72 -16.08
N PHE A 59 -10.30 -0.54 -15.58
CA PHE A 59 -11.16 0.62 -15.79
C PHE A 59 -10.60 1.56 -16.84
N ASP A 60 -9.63 1.06 -17.63
CA ASP A 60 -9.06 1.86 -18.71
C ASP A 60 -8.47 3.18 -18.22
N LEU A 61 -7.94 3.13 -17.02
CA LEU A 61 -7.32 4.32 -16.42
C LEU A 61 -5.81 4.28 -16.52
N TYR A 62 -5.26 3.18 -17.00
CA TYR A 62 -3.84 2.99 -17.11
C TYR A 62 -3.45 2.83 -18.57
N GLU A 63 -2.52 3.64 -19.01
CA GLU A 63 -2.01 3.57 -20.36
C GLU A 63 -0.67 2.86 -20.36
N ASP A 64 -0.61 1.67 -20.96
CA ASP A 64 0.62 0.92 -20.99
C ASP A 64 1.35 1.04 -22.33
N SER A 65 0.85 1.87 -23.21
CA SER A 65 1.50 2.11 -24.49
C SER A 65 2.66 3.08 -24.31
N PRO A 66 3.85 2.73 -24.79
CA PRO A 66 4.98 3.66 -24.67
C PRO A 66 4.85 4.82 -25.64
N ASN A 67 3.97 4.76 -26.58
CA ASN A 67 3.79 5.80 -27.55
C ASN A 67 2.55 6.59 -27.25
N PRO A 68 2.71 7.75 -26.68
CA PRO A 68 1.56 8.56 -26.28
C PRO A 68 0.80 9.16 -27.44
N SER A 69 1.40 9.24 -28.55
CA SER A 69 0.79 10.00 -29.61
C SER A 69 -0.48 9.50 -30.09
#